data_48e7ece86f7c17f9a89c1106669e75b7
#
_entry.id   48e7ece86f7c17f9a89c1106669e75b7
#
_cell.length_a   1.000
_cell.length_b   1.000
_cell.length_c   1.000
_cell.angle_alpha   90.00
_cell.angle_beta   90.00
_cell.angle_gamma   90.00
#
_symmetry.space_group_name_H-M   'P 1'
#
loop_
_entity.id
_entity.type
_entity.pdbx_description
1 polymer ?
#
loop_
_entity_poly.entity_id
_entity_poly.type
_entity_poly.pdbx_seq_one_letter_code
_entity_poly.pdbx_strand_id
1 'polypeptide(L)'
;MRYQEAYELIDTGVIAGGVEIPVSHNLMGIYFDQAVNDIAMRSVQKRDFQSFSSSGKEYTFTKSNYSGQIYKVELDQTDVPFVDESSIISNVSDDDVSKIGYYIKTDTSTGSITGVTSASPSVVTSASHGLITGDYVVFSEIAGHYTTATKISHLNSKRLTITKVDANSFSVAVNSLGGTTTDYVSGGFWQEDTHKLYLTKNPDSGDTLKVYYYAKPEPKASIASRVDLPAQLIPAAIHNTLGHFLNLGGNLQVGSGHMGLARKLEQEYIDTSRAKEPMPHMVPNPMQAFVTTRNGSIGNLTGADD
;
A
#
# COMPACT_ATOMS: atom_id res chain seq x y z
N MET A 1 -3.38 -12.30 -17.57
CA MET A 1 -4.66 -12.65 -16.90
C MET A 1 -5.39 -11.36 -16.53
N ARG A 2 -6.68 -11.32 -16.72
CA ARG A 2 -7.55 -10.23 -16.23
C ARG A 2 -8.11 -10.56 -14.86
N TYR A 3 -8.58 -9.56 -14.14
CA TYR A 3 -9.23 -9.76 -12.82
C TYR A 3 -10.44 -10.69 -12.91
N GLN A 4 -11.27 -10.55 -13.95
CA GLN A 4 -12.42 -11.44 -14.17
C GLN A 4 -12.01 -12.92 -14.25
N GLU A 5 -10.99 -13.25 -15.02
CA GLU A 5 -10.49 -14.62 -15.17
C GLU A 5 -9.96 -15.16 -13.81
N ALA A 6 -9.29 -14.30 -13.03
CA ALA A 6 -8.82 -14.67 -11.70
C ALA A 6 -10.00 -14.96 -10.74
N TYR A 7 -11.04 -14.14 -10.78
CA TYR A 7 -12.24 -14.35 -9.94
C TYR A 7 -12.99 -15.62 -10.28
N GLU A 8 -13.13 -15.95 -11.58
CA GLU A 8 -13.74 -17.20 -12.02
C GLU A 8 -12.95 -18.42 -11.52
N LEU A 9 -11.62 -18.36 -11.51
CA LEU A 9 -10.78 -19.42 -10.95
C LEU A 9 -10.89 -19.52 -9.42
N ILE A 10 -10.98 -18.40 -8.72
CA ILE A 10 -11.16 -18.36 -7.26
C ILE A 10 -12.53 -18.94 -6.90
N ASP A 11 -13.60 -18.51 -7.57
CA ASP A 11 -14.97 -19.00 -7.31
C ASP A 11 -15.08 -20.50 -7.54
N THR A 12 -14.54 -20.99 -8.67
CA THR A 12 -14.48 -22.43 -8.96
C THR A 12 -13.71 -23.20 -7.88
N GLY A 13 -12.60 -22.64 -7.39
CA GLY A 13 -11.79 -23.26 -6.35
C GLY A 13 -12.48 -23.26 -4.98
N VAL A 14 -13.23 -22.23 -4.65
CA VAL A 14 -14.04 -22.17 -3.40
C VAL A 14 -15.13 -23.25 -3.43
N ILE A 15 -15.87 -23.37 -4.54
CA ILE A 15 -16.91 -24.39 -4.72
C ILE A 15 -16.29 -25.80 -4.65
N ALA A 16 -15.20 -26.05 -5.34
CA ALA A 16 -14.50 -27.34 -5.33
C ALA A 16 -13.97 -27.70 -3.93
N GLY A 17 -13.64 -26.71 -3.11
CA GLY A 17 -13.22 -26.87 -1.71
C GLY A 17 -14.38 -27.13 -0.74
N GLY A 18 -15.63 -27.25 -1.24
CA GLY A 18 -16.81 -27.54 -0.42
C GLY A 18 -17.29 -26.38 0.44
N VAL A 19 -16.95 -25.15 0.08
CA VAL A 19 -17.42 -23.94 0.77
C VAL A 19 -18.64 -23.39 0.03
N GLU A 20 -19.79 -23.42 0.66
CA GLU A 20 -21.06 -22.91 0.12
C GLU A 20 -21.30 -21.42 0.44
N ILE A 21 -20.27 -20.63 0.62
CA ILE A 21 -20.43 -19.18 0.84
C ILE A 21 -20.57 -18.51 -0.52
N PRO A 22 -21.67 -17.79 -0.80
CA PRO A 22 -21.76 -16.99 -2.00
C PRO A 22 -20.74 -15.84 -1.90
N VAL A 23 -19.58 -16.03 -2.50
CA VAL A 23 -18.51 -15.03 -2.49
C VAL A 23 -18.88 -13.94 -3.49
N SER A 24 -19.25 -12.76 -2.97
CA SER A 24 -19.52 -11.61 -3.84
C SER A 24 -18.24 -11.20 -4.57
N HIS A 25 -18.35 -10.74 -5.82
CA HIS A 25 -17.22 -10.18 -6.57
C HIS A 25 -16.52 -9.04 -5.82
N ASN A 26 -17.26 -8.32 -4.97
CA ASN A 26 -16.67 -7.25 -4.15
C ASN A 26 -15.75 -7.82 -3.07
N LEU A 27 -16.17 -8.87 -2.38
CA LEU A 27 -15.36 -9.52 -1.35
C LEU A 27 -14.14 -10.22 -1.96
N MET A 28 -14.30 -10.93 -3.08
CA MET A 28 -13.19 -11.47 -3.85
C MET A 28 -12.20 -10.37 -4.25
N GLY A 29 -12.73 -9.21 -4.66
CA GLY A 29 -11.93 -8.05 -5.02
C GLY A 29 -11.03 -7.58 -3.89
N ILE A 30 -11.57 -7.47 -2.69
CA ILE A 30 -10.81 -7.00 -1.51
C ILE A 30 -9.64 -7.96 -1.22
N TYR A 31 -9.92 -9.25 -1.07
CA TYR A 31 -8.89 -10.23 -0.73
C TYR A 31 -7.88 -10.45 -1.85
N PHE A 32 -8.33 -10.45 -3.10
CA PHE A 32 -7.42 -10.61 -4.24
C PHE A 32 -6.52 -9.39 -4.43
N ASP A 33 -7.05 -8.17 -4.29
CA ASP A 33 -6.24 -6.94 -4.34
C ASP A 33 -5.22 -6.90 -3.21
N GLN A 34 -5.62 -7.33 -2.01
CA GLN A 34 -4.69 -7.44 -0.90
C GLN A 34 -3.57 -8.44 -1.21
N ALA A 35 -3.91 -9.62 -1.72
CA ALA A 35 -2.92 -10.63 -2.11
C ALA A 35 -1.97 -10.12 -3.22
N VAL A 36 -2.50 -9.42 -4.22
CA VAL A 36 -1.72 -8.79 -5.30
C VAL A 36 -0.75 -7.75 -4.73
N ASN A 37 -1.23 -6.87 -3.85
CA ASN A 37 -0.39 -5.85 -3.21
C ASN A 37 0.71 -6.46 -2.36
N ASP A 38 0.37 -7.43 -1.50
CA ASP A 38 1.32 -8.08 -0.61
C ASP A 38 2.44 -8.80 -1.37
N ILE A 39 2.07 -9.56 -2.42
CA ILE A 39 3.04 -10.26 -3.27
C ILE A 39 3.90 -9.28 -4.05
N ALA A 40 3.31 -8.23 -4.62
CA ALA A 40 4.06 -7.21 -5.35
C ALA A 40 5.11 -6.53 -4.47
N MET A 41 4.72 -6.16 -3.24
CA MET A 41 5.62 -5.49 -2.30
C MET A 41 6.75 -6.39 -1.80
N ARG A 42 6.47 -7.69 -1.60
CA ARG A 42 7.50 -8.64 -1.14
C ARG A 42 8.43 -9.12 -2.25
N SER A 43 7.88 -9.37 -3.46
CA SER A 43 8.58 -10.15 -4.48
C SER A 43 9.00 -9.35 -5.70
N VAL A 44 8.22 -8.36 -6.11
CA VAL A 44 8.48 -7.57 -7.33
C VAL A 44 9.29 -6.32 -7.01
N GLN A 45 8.95 -5.63 -5.94
CA GLN A 45 9.60 -4.38 -5.50
C GLN A 45 9.74 -3.38 -6.67
N LYS A 46 8.65 -3.15 -7.40
CA LYS A 46 8.61 -2.18 -8.51
C LYS A 46 9.06 -0.81 -8.01
N ARG A 47 10.05 -0.20 -8.67
CA ARG A 47 10.61 1.10 -8.31
C ARG A 47 9.94 2.21 -9.11
N ASP A 48 9.61 3.31 -8.44
CA ASP A 48 9.10 4.54 -9.05
C ASP A 48 9.67 5.76 -8.32
N PHE A 49 9.41 6.94 -8.81
CA PHE A 49 9.83 8.18 -8.16
C PHE A 49 8.78 9.28 -8.30
N GLN A 50 8.82 10.23 -7.40
CA GLN A 50 8.09 11.49 -7.50
C GLN A 50 9.06 12.67 -7.36
N SER A 51 8.92 13.64 -8.26
CA SER A 51 9.70 14.88 -8.21
C SER A 51 8.83 16.00 -7.65
N PHE A 52 9.47 16.85 -6.83
CA PHE A 52 8.87 18.05 -6.25
C PHE A 52 9.76 19.23 -6.58
N SER A 53 9.15 20.36 -6.96
CA SER A 53 9.86 21.63 -7.01
C SER A 53 10.05 22.15 -5.58
N SER A 54 11.21 22.69 -5.27
CA SER A 54 11.51 23.21 -3.94
C SER A 54 10.61 24.40 -3.60
N SER A 55 9.79 24.27 -2.58
CA SER A 55 8.90 25.32 -2.10
C SER A 55 8.76 25.38 -0.58
N GLY A 56 9.67 24.75 0.14
CA GLY A 56 9.62 24.67 1.60
C GLY A 56 10.14 23.34 2.13
N LYS A 57 9.80 23.04 3.38
CA LYS A 57 10.25 21.82 4.08
C LYS A 57 9.30 20.64 3.94
N GLU A 58 8.05 20.86 3.53
CA GLU A 58 6.97 19.85 3.54
C GLU A 58 6.54 19.50 2.12
N TYR A 59 6.48 18.20 1.82
CA TYR A 59 6.13 17.65 0.53
C TYR A 59 5.13 16.50 0.69
N THR A 60 3.95 16.63 0.11
CA THR A 60 2.90 15.60 0.16
C THR A 60 2.99 14.67 -1.04
N PHE A 61 3.01 13.36 -0.80
CA PHE A 61 2.97 12.36 -1.87
C PHE A 61 1.61 12.32 -2.54
N THR A 62 1.59 12.52 -3.85
CA THR A 62 0.36 12.59 -4.66
C THR A 62 0.11 11.36 -5.50
N LYS A 63 1.12 10.51 -5.73
CA LYS A 63 0.98 9.32 -6.58
C LYS A 63 0.16 8.22 -5.89
N SER A 64 -0.80 7.66 -6.63
CA SER A 64 -1.70 6.59 -6.16
C SER A 64 -0.99 5.29 -5.82
N ASN A 65 0.15 5.03 -6.46
CA ASN A 65 0.96 3.84 -6.27
C ASN A 65 2.06 3.97 -5.20
N TYR A 66 2.09 5.06 -4.43
CA TYR A 66 3.04 5.22 -3.34
C TYR A 66 2.79 4.19 -2.22
N SER A 67 3.82 3.47 -1.82
CA SER A 67 3.70 2.37 -0.84
C SER A 67 4.01 2.76 0.61
N GLY A 68 4.54 3.96 0.83
CA GLY A 68 5.11 4.34 2.13
C GLY A 68 6.58 3.92 2.31
N GLN A 69 7.16 3.17 1.38
CA GLN A 69 8.53 2.66 1.49
C GLN A 69 9.46 3.42 0.55
N ILE A 70 10.24 4.33 1.12
CA ILE A 70 11.26 5.09 0.40
C ILE A 70 12.61 4.35 0.50
N TYR A 71 13.33 4.28 -0.61
CA TYR A 71 14.67 3.71 -0.62
C TYR A 71 15.77 4.74 -0.93
N LYS A 72 15.41 5.92 -1.48
CA LYS A 72 16.35 6.99 -1.78
C LYS A 72 15.64 8.34 -1.87
N VAL A 73 16.29 9.38 -1.37
CA VAL A 73 15.89 10.77 -1.56
C VAL A 73 17.09 11.55 -2.11
N GLU A 74 16.87 12.34 -3.14
CA GLU A 74 17.88 13.20 -3.76
C GLU A 74 17.39 14.65 -3.80
N LEU A 75 18.26 15.59 -3.47
CA LEU A 75 18.09 17.01 -3.69
C LEU A 75 19.19 17.46 -4.65
N ASP A 76 18.80 17.91 -5.84
CA ASP A 76 19.74 18.29 -6.91
C ASP A 76 20.85 17.25 -7.15
N GLN A 77 20.45 15.97 -7.30
CA GLN A 77 21.35 14.82 -7.51
C GLN A 77 22.26 14.48 -6.32
N THR A 78 22.08 15.16 -5.17
CA THR A 78 22.79 14.84 -3.94
C THR A 78 21.91 14.01 -3.03
N ASP A 79 22.44 12.90 -2.50
CA ASP A 79 21.69 12.01 -1.60
C ASP A 79 21.38 12.72 -0.29
N VAL A 80 20.11 12.68 0.11
CA VAL A 80 19.63 13.24 1.39
C VAL A 80 19.45 12.08 2.36
N PRO A 81 20.12 12.07 3.51
CA PRO A 81 20.01 10.99 4.49
C PRO A 81 18.67 11.02 5.22
N PHE A 82 18.18 9.84 5.61
CA PHE A 82 17.06 9.71 6.55
C PHE A 82 17.51 10.13 7.95
N VAL A 83 16.67 10.89 8.64
CA VAL A 83 16.90 11.35 10.02
C VAL A 83 15.68 10.95 10.86
N ASP A 84 15.91 10.41 12.05
CA ASP A 84 14.83 10.15 12.98
C ASP A 84 14.28 11.47 13.54
N GLU A 85 12.98 11.67 13.51
CA GLU A 85 12.30 12.85 14.06
C GLU A 85 12.69 13.12 15.52
N SER A 86 12.86 12.05 16.32
CA SER A 86 13.27 12.17 17.72
C SER A 86 14.67 12.78 17.88
N SER A 87 15.57 12.57 16.93
CA SER A 87 16.92 13.13 16.96
C SER A 87 16.94 14.63 16.61
N ILE A 88 15.96 15.11 15.86
CA ILE A 88 15.82 16.53 15.51
C ILE A 88 15.38 17.34 16.72
N ILE A 89 14.46 16.81 17.51
CA ILE A 89 13.92 17.50 18.70
C ILE A 89 14.98 17.64 19.81
N SER A 90 15.94 16.73 19.89
CA SER A 90 16.95 16.71 20.94
C SER A 90 18.20 17.59 20.66
N ASN A 91 18.45 17.98 19.41
CA ASN A 91 19.71 18.61 18.99
C ASN A 91 19.57 19.95 18.27
N VAL A 92 18.41 20.59 18.29
CA VAL A 92 18.24 21.84 17.54
C VAL A 92 18.71 23.05 18.32
N SER A 93 19.99 23.39 18.17
CA SER A 93 20.34 24.79 17.89
C SER A 93 20.25 24.95 16.36
N ASP A 94 19.51 25.92 15.86
CA ASP A 94 19.21 26.15 14.44
C ASP A 94 20.45 26.35 13.52
N ASP A 95 21.63 26.43 14.06
CA ASP A 95 22.86 26.79 13.35
C ASP A 95 23.80 25.62 13.00
N ASP A 96 23.55 24.40 13.48
CA ASP A 96 24.53 23.29 13.37
C ASP A 96 24.11 22.12 12.45
N VAL A 97 23.00 22.24 11.71
CA VAL A 97 22.63 21.22 10.70
C VAL A 97 23.36 21.53 9.39
N SER A 98 24.65 21.21 9.33
CA SER A 98 25.46 21.33 8.11
C SER A 98 24.97 20.45 6.95
N LYS A 99 24.08 19.49 7.22
CA LYS A 99 23.55 18.56 6.21
C LYS A 99 22.02 18.52 6.25
N ILE A 100 21.42 18.64 5.07
CA ILE A 100 19.98 18.42 4.89
C ILE A 100 19.68 16.94 5.12
N GLY A 101 18.70 16.65 5.94
CA GLY A 101 18.12 15.31 6.15
C GLY A 101 16.64 15.30 5.89
N TYR A 102 16.02 14.12 5.82
CA TYR A 102 14.56 14.00 5.69
C TYR A 102 13.97 13.02 6.71
N TYR A 103 12.71 13.23 7.04
CA TYR A 103 11.88 12.30 7.79
C TYR A 103 10.47 12.23 7.20
N ILE A 104 9.71 11.21 7.59
CA ILE A 104 8.38 10.95 7.04
C ILE A 104 7.37 10.99 8.17
N LYS A 105 6.24 11.66 7.92
CA LYS A 105 5.02 11.54 8.73
C LYS A 105 3.92 10.92 7.90
N THR A 106 3.14 10.06 8.54
CA THR A 106 1.97 9.43 7.94
C THR A 106 0.79 9.67 8.86
N ASP A 107 -0.23 10.31 8.34
CA ASP A 107 -1.49 10.46 9.02
C ASP A 107 -2.37 9.22 8.72
N THR A 108 -2.92 8.60 9.77
CA THR A 108 -3.59 7.29 9.70
C THR A 108 -4.95 7.26 10.40
N SER A 109 -5.65 8.40 10.41
CA SER A 109 -7.02 8.46 10.93
C SER A 109 -7.95 7.50 10.18
N THR A 110 -8.97 6.99 10.84
CA THR A 110 -9.93 6.06 10.23
C THR A 110 -11.36 6.45 10.62
N GLY A 111 -12.32 6.10 9.78
CA GLY A 111 -13.72 6.30 10.10
C GLY A 111 -14.67 5.41 9.30
N SER A 112 -15.87 5.23 9.83
CA SER A 112 -16.92 4.49 9.16
C SER A 112 -17.70 5.37 8.19
N ILE A 113 -18.20 4.75 7.12
CA ILE A 113 -19.01 5.39 6.09
C ILE A 113 -20.47 5.05 6.33
N THR A 114 -21.35 6.07 6.29
CA THR A 114 -22.79 5.91 6.44
C THR A 114 -23.56 6.25 5.16
N GLY A 115 -22.90 6.82 4.18
CA GLY A 115 -23.52 7.16 2.89
C GLY A 115 -22.49 7.55 1.83
N VAL A 116 -22.81 7.25 0.57
CA VAL A 116 -22.05 7.70 -0.60
C VAL A 116 -23.05 8.08 -1.70
N THR A 117 -22.91 9.28 -2.27
CA THR A 117 -23.76 9.70 -3.37
C THR A 117 -23.28 9.16 -4.71
N SER A 118 -24.21 8.78 -5.57
CA SER A 118 -23.95 8.42 -6.97
C SER A 118 -23.82 9.67 -7.84
N ALA A 119 -22.84 10.53 -7.52
CA ALA A 119 -22.59 11.81 -8.18
C ALA A 119 -21.12 11.93 -8.62
N SER A 120 -20.79 12.96 -9.39
CA SER A 120 -19.42 13.32 -9.76
C SER A 120 -19.19 14.81 -9.45
N PRO A 121 -18.40 15.14 -8.42
CA PRO A 121 -17.73 14.24 -7.47
C PRO A 121 -18.72 13.49 -6.55
N SER A 122 -18.34 12.31 -6.10
CA SER A 122 -19.11 11.56 -5.09
C SER A 122 -18.90 12.18 -3.71
N VAL A 123 -20.00 12.35 -2.96
CA VAL A 123 -19.94 12.82 -1.57
C VAL A 123 -20.06 11.63 -0.63
N VAL A 124 -19.11 11.50 0.28
CA VAL A 124 -19.03 10.47 1.31
C VAL A 124 -19.47 11.07 2.63
N THR A 125 -20.39 10.40 3.33
CA THR A 125 -20.83 10.77 4.67
C THR A 125 -20.13 9.91 5.72
N SER A 126 -19.44 10.58 6.63
CA SER A 126 -18.72 9.98 7.77
C SER A 126 -18.69 10.98 8.92
N ALA A 127 -19.31 10.63 10.02
CA ALA A 127 -19.47 11.53 11.16
C ALA A 127 -18.11 11.95 11.75
N SER A 128 -17.94 13.25 11.97
CA SER A 128 -16.77 13.84 12.65
C SER A 128 -15.43 13.35 12.10
N HIS A 129 -15.31 13.29 10.77
CA HIS A 129 -14.15 12.64 10.12
C HIS A 129 -12.81 13.34 10.33
N GLY A 130 -12.77 14.60 10.73
CA GLY A 130 -11.52 15.33 11.05
C GLY A 130 -10.63 15.69 9.86
N LEU A 131 -10.86 15.12 8.68
CA LEU A 131 -10.06 15.34 7.47
C LEU A 131 -10.09 16.79 7.00
N ILE A 132 -9.02 17.21 6.31
CA ILE A 132 -8.93 18.51 5.64
C ILE A 132 -8.84 18.34 4.13
N THR A 133 -9.17 19.37 3.37
CA THR A 133 -9.02 19.34 1.90
C THR A 133 -7.56 19.13 1.52
N GLY A 134 -7.32 18.16 0.65
CA GLY A 134 -5.98 17.75 0.21
C GLY A 134 -5.47 16.45 0.85
N ASP A 135 -6.09 15.97 1.92
CA ASP A 135 -5.76 14.67 2.49
C ASP A 135 -6.07 13.54 1.50
N TYR A 136 -5.37 12.43 1.68
CA TYR A 136 -5.58 11.22 0.91
C TYR A 136 -6.24 10.16 1.78
N VAL A 137 -7.21 9.47 1.23
CA VAL A 137 -7.89 8.35 1.90
C VAL A 137 -7.93 7.13 1.00
N VAL A 138 -7.89 5.96 1.63
CA VAL A 138 -8.15 4.66 0.99
C VAL A 138 -9.45 4.11 1.55
N PHE A 139 -10.29 3.63 0.66
CA PHE A 139 -11.60 3.07 1.01
C PHE A 139 -11.58 1.55 1.01
N SER A 140 -12.38 0.95 1.89
CA SER A 140 -12.60 -0.48 1.97
C SER A 140 -14.03 -0.83 2.31
N GLU A 141 -14.46 -2.03 1.94
CA GLU A 141 -15.73 -2.66 2.36
C GLU A 141 -17.01 -1.89 2.00
N ILE A 142 -16.96 -0.97 1.04
CA ILE A 142 -18.16 -0.30 0.53
C ILE A 142 -18.95 -1.29 -0.32
N ALA A 143 -20.21 -1.55 0.07
CA ALA A 143 -21.16 -2.33 -0.71
C ALA A 143 -21.97 -1.42 -1.63
N GLY A 144 -22.12 -1.80 -2.89
CA GLY A 144 -22.73 -0.96 -3.93
C GLY A 144 -21.75 0.04 -4.54
N HIS A 145 -22.29 1.13 -5.06
CA HIS A 145 -21.53 2.22 -5.70
C HIS A 145 -20.63 1.75 -6.86
N TYR A 146 -21.20 0.96 -7.77
CA TYR A 146 -20.52 0.45 -8.97
C TYR A 146 -21.44 0.47 -10.19
N THR A 147 -20.89 0.47 -11.40
CA THR A 147 -21.67 0.26 -12.62
C THR A 147 -21.83 -1.23 -12.92
N THR A 148 -22.89 -1.57 -13.68
CA THR A 148 -23.09 -2.94 -14.19
C THR A 148 -21.90 -3.48 -14.98
N ALA A 149 -21.13 -2.58 -15.61
CA ALA A 149 -19.94 -2.95 -16.37
C ALA A 149 -18.72 -3.21 -15.48
N THR A 150 -18.57 -2.45 -14.37
CA THR A 150 -17.39 -2.56 -13.50
C THR A 150 -17.55 -3.63 -12.43
N LYS A 151 -18.78 -3.84 -11.92
CA LYS A 151 -19.13 -4.77 -10.84
C LYS A 151 -18.26 -4.65 -9.57
N ILE A 152 -17.52 -3.58 -9.45
CA ILE A 152 -16.60 -3.28 -8.33
C ILE A 152 -16.89 -1.86 -7.89
N SER A 153 -16.91 -1.61 -6.58
CA SER A 153 -17.07 -0.25 -6.06
C SER A 153 -16.04 0.71 -6.68
N HIS A 154 -16.50 1.87 -7.09
CA HIS A 154 -15.63 2.91 -7.64
C HIS A 154 -14.62 3.46 -6.63
N LEU A 155 -14.84 3.19 -5.34
CA LEU A 155 -14.04 3.72 -4.24
C LEU A 155 -13.07 2.70 -3.65
N ASN A 156 -13.49 1.45 -3.47
CA ASN A 156 -12.70 0.43 -2.78
C ASN A 156 -11.30 0.26 -3.35
N SER A 157 -10.32 0.17 -2.44
CA SER A 157 -8.89 -0.01 -2.74
C SER A 157 -8.24 1.13 -3.52
N LYS A 158 -8.90 2.28 -3.64
CA LYS A 158 -8.33 3.46 -4.30
C LYS A 158 -7.86 4.48 -3.28
N ARG A 159 -6.67 5.01 -3.51
CA ARG A 159 -6.14 6.18 -2.81
C ARG A 159 -6.63 7.44 -3.53
N LEU A 160 -7.49 8.20 -2.87
CA LEU A 160 -8.17 9.36 -3.46
C LEU A 160 -7.94 10.61 -2.61
N THR A 161 -7.75 11.74 -3.27
CA THR A 161 -7.70 13.04 -2.61
C THR A 161 -9.12 13.48 -2.25
N ILE A 162 -9.29 14.02 -1.06
CA ILE A 162 -10.57 14.51 -0.59
C ILE A 162 -10.68 16.03 -0.72
N THR A 163 -11.92 16.51 -0.87
CA THR A 163 -12.29 17.90 -0.64
C THR A 163 -13.32 17.92 0.49
N LYS A 164 -12.98 18.57 1.60
CA LYS A 164 -13.87 18.69 2.76
C LYS A 164 -15.10 19.50 2.36
N VAL A 165 -16.29 18.97 2.64
CA VAL A 165 -17.57 19.66 2.47
C VAL A 165 -18.00 20.27 3.81
N ASP A 166 -18.04 19.46 4.87
CA ASP A 166 -18.35 19.89 6.24
C ASP A 166 -17.68 18.96 7.28
N ALA A 167 -18.10 18.99 8.53
CA ALA A 167 -17.54 18.15 9.59
C ALA A 167 -17.90 16.65 9.45
N ASN A 168 -18.94 16.33 8.69
CA ASN A 168 -19.50 14.99 8.55
C ASN A 168 -19.50 14.48 7.11
N SER A 169 -18.98 15.27 6.16
CA SER A 169 -18.95 14.90 4.76
C SER A 169 -17.75 15.46 4.01
N PHE A 170 -17.27 14.70 3.06
CA PHE A 170 -16.21 15.09 2.13
C PHE A 170 -16.50 14.54 0.73
N SER A 171 -15.99 15.18 -0.30
CA SER A 171 -16.14 14.71 -1.67
C SER A 171 -14.84 14.13 -2.20
N VAL A 172 -14.96 13.18 -3.13
CA VAL A 172 -13.86 12.54 -3.87
C VAL A 172 -14.12 12.61 -5.36
N ALA A 173 -13.08 12.92 -6.13
CA ALA A 173 -13.19 13.05 -7.58
C ALA A 173 -13.27 11.67 -8.25
N VAL A 174 -14.41 11.01 -8.10
CA VAL A 174 -14.72 9.75 -8.79
C VAL A 174 -15.83 10.00 -9.78
N ASN A 175 -15.60 9.65 -11.04
CA ASN A 175 -16.63 9.73 -12.06
C ASN A 175 -17.54 8.49 -11.96
N SER A 176 -18.63 8.61 -11.20
CA SER A 176 -19.65 7.58 -11.07
C SER A 176 -20.74 7.66 -12.17
N LEU A 177 -20.67 8.67 -13.04
CA LEU A 177 -21.74 8.98 -14.01
C LEU A 177 -21.64 8.18 -15.33
N GLY A 178 -20.69 7.28 -15.50
CA GLY A 178 -20.51 6.51 -16.73
C GLY A 178 -21.38 5.26 -16.82
N GLY A 179 -22.69 5.37 -16.66
CA GLY A 179 -23.64 4.24 -16.76
C GLY A 179 -24.61 4.19 -15.58
N THR A 180 -25.46 3.19 -15.54
CA THR A 180 -26.35 2.95 -14.40
C THR A 180 -25.50 2.55 -13.18
N THR A 181 -25.15 3.50 -12.33
CA THR A 181 -24.44 3.24 -11.09
C THR A 181 -25.41 2.68 -10.08
N THR A 182 -25.09 1.55 -9.46
CA THR A 182 -25.86 1.09 -8.29
C THR A 182 -25.56 2.03 -7.13
N ASP A 183 -26.63 2.36 -6.39
CA ASP A 183 -26.49 3.20 -5.21
C ASP A 183 -25.65 2.51 -4.13
N TYR A 184 -25.14 3.32 -3.21
CA TYR A 184 -24.54 2.84 -1.99
C TYR A 184 -25.57 1.99 -1.21
N VAL A 185 -25.17 0.81 -0.81
CA VAL A 185 -26.05 -0.13 -0.08
C VAL A 185 -25.74 -0.07 1.41
N SER A 186 -24.50 -0.28 1.81
CA SER A 186 -24.09 -0.30 3.22
C SER A 186 -22.57 -0.43 3.40
N GLY A 187 -22.15 -0.27 4.65
CA GLY A 187 -20.79 -0.57 5.11
C GLY A 187 -19.74 0.41 4.59
N GLY A 188 -18.52 0.04 4.79
CA GLY A 188 -17.35 0.77 4.33
C GLY A 188 -16.65 1.57 5.43
N PHE A 189 -15.35 1.62 5.25
CA PHE A 189 -14.43 2.41 6.06
C PHE A 189 -13.54 3.23 5.14
N TRP A 190 -13.09 4.34 5.65
CA TRP A 190 -11.98 5.09 5.07
C TRP A 190 -10.81 5.08 6.06
N GLN A 191 -9.61 5.03 5.52
CA GLN A 191 -8.36 5.20 6.25
C GLN A 191 -7.59 6.32 5.59
N GLU A 192 -7.13 7.25 6.40
CA GLU A 192 -6.23 8.29 5.92
C GLU A 192 -4.88 7.68 5.54
N ASP A 193 -4.37 8.09 4.38
CA ASP A 193 -3.11 7.62 3.79
C ASP A 193 -2.32 8.83 3.28
N THR A 194 -2.31 9.90 4.09
CA THR A 194 -1.57 11.11 3.79
C THR A 194 -0.13 10.95 4.25
N HIS A 195 0.77 10.84 3.28
CA HIS A 195 2.20 10.73 3.54
C HIS A 195 2.89 12.06 3.22
N LYS A 196 3.65 12.55 4.16
CA LYS A 196 4.41 13.80 4.02
C LYS A 196 5.88 13.56 4.30
N LEU A 197 6.73 14.05 3.40
CA LEU A 197 8.16 14.11 3.62
C LEU A 197 8.52 15.52 4.12
N TYR A 198 9.31 15.57 5.16
CA TYR A 198 9.84 16.80 5.73
C TYR A 198 11.34 16.84 5.57
N LEU A 199 11.87 17.99 5.12
CA LEU A 199 13.29 18.29 5.15
C LEU A 199 13.65 19.00 6.45
N THR A 200 14.82 18.72 6.99
CA THR A 200 15.33 19.39 8.21
C THR A 200 15.65 20.86 7.97
N LYS A 201 16.02 21.22 6.73
CA LYS A 201 16.34 22.57 6.28
C LYS A 201 15.57 22.87 4.99
N ASN A 202 15.25 24.17 4.77
CA ASN A 202 14.72 24.60 3.47
C ASN A 202 15.75 24.34 2.37
N PRO A 203 15.35 23.72 1.24
CA PRO A 203 16.19 23.66 0.05
C PRO A 203 16.36 25.06 -0.56
N ASP A 204 17.34 25.20 -1.40
CA ASP A 204 17.54 26.46 -2.14
C ASP A 204 16.45 26.61 -3.23
N SER A 205 16.17 27.85 -3.61
CA SER A 205 15.15 28.12 -4.63
C SER A 205 15.60 27.58 -5.98
N GLY A 206 14.78 26.71 -6.56
CA GLY A 206 15.05 26.06 -7.84
C GLY A 206 15.54 24.63 -7.74
N ASP A 207 15.90 24.17 -6.54
CA ASP A 207 16.28 22.78 -6.32
C ASP A 207 15.14 21.83 -6.66
N THR A 208 15.47 20.62 -7.11
CA THR A 208 14.52 19.56 -7.40
C THR A 208 14.71 18.43 -6.40
N LEU A 209 13.68 18.20 -5.57
CA LEU A 209 13.62 17.03 -4.70
C LEU A 209 13.07 15.84 -5.47
N LYS A 210 13.81 14.74 -5.52
CA LYS A 210 13.36 13.46 -6.08
C LYS A 210 13.30 12.43 -4.97
N VAL A 211 12.14 11.80 -4.83
CA VAL A 211 11.90 10.74 -3.85
C VAL A 211 11.65 9.44 -4.57
N TYR A 212 12.50 8.48 -4.37
CA TYR A 212 12.43 7.14 -4.96
C TYR A 212 11.83 6.17 -3.96
N TYR A 213 10.83 5.41 -4.39
CA TYR A 213 10.07 4.53 -3.52
C TYR A 213 9.71 3.20 -4.21
N TYR A 214 9.31 2.21 -3.43
CA TYR A 214 8.70 1.01 -3.96
C TYR A 214 7.23 1.29 -4.26
N ALA A 215 6.79 0.98 -5.48
CA ALA A 215 5.44 1.26 -5.93
C ALA A 215 4.51 0.09 -5.67
N LYS A 216 3.31 0.37 -5.16
CA LYS A 216 2.19 -0.58 -5.16
C LYS A 216 1.75 -0.85 -6.60
N PRO A 217 1.12 -2.00 -6.88
CA PRO A 217 0.40 -2.21 -8.14
C PRO A 217 -0.61 -1.10 -8.40
N GLU A 218 -0.79 -0.78 -9.68
CA GLU A 218 -1.80 0.20 -10.07
C GLU A 218 -3.21 -0.28 -9.69
N PRO A 219 -4.04 0.59 -9.10
CA PRO A 219 -5.41 0.23 -8.76
C PRO A 219 -6.20 -0.21 -9.99
N LYS A 220 -6.93 -1.31 -9.87
CA LYS A 220 -7.77 -1.77 -10.98
C LYS A 220 -8.89 -0.77 -11.31
N ALA A 221 -9.07 -0.47 -12.58
CA ALA A 221 -10.17 0.36 -13.06
C ALA A 221 -11.48 -0.43 -13.21
N SER A 222 -11.40 -1.72 -13.54
CA SER A 222 -12.56 -2.62 -13.71
C SER A 222 -12.11 -4.08 -13.62
N ILE A 223 -13.08 -5.02 -13.57
CA ILE A 223 -12.79 -6.46 -13.63
C ILE A 223 -12.15 -6.89 -14.95
N ALA A 224 -12.30 -6.10 -16.02
CA ALA A 224 -11.63 -6.34 -17.30
C ALA A 224 -10.17 -5.88 -17.32
N SER A 225 -9.70 -5.16 -16.29
CA SER A 225 -8.30 -4.74 -16.17
C SER A 225 -7.38 -5.94 -16.03
N ARG A 226 -6.14 -5.79 -16.49
CA ARG A 226 -5.10 -6.79 -16.24
C ARG A 226 -4.61 -6.70 -14.81
N VAL A 227 -4.25 -7.84 -14.24
CA VAL A 227 -3.57 -7.89 -12.93
C VAL A 227 -2.15 -7.35 -13.08
N ASP A 228 -1.80 -6.34 -12.30
CA ASP A 228 -0.45 -5.72 -12.34
C ASP A 228 0.56 -6.53 -11.50
N LEU A 229 0.74 -7.77 -11.92
CA LEU A 229 1.76 -8.68 -11.42
C LEU A 229 2.43 -9.42 -12.58
N PRO A 230 3.69 -9.84 -12.45
CA PRO A 230 4.30 -10.81 -13.35
C PRO A 230 3.43 -12.07 -13.49
N ALA A 231 3.33 -12.61 -14.69
CA ALA A 231 2.46 -13.76 -14.97
C ALA A 231 2.73 -14.97 -14.07
N GLN A 232 3.98 -15.15 -13.66
CA GLN A 232 4.42 -16.24 -12.77
C GLN A 232 3.88 -16.09 -11.34
N LEU A 233 3.57 -14.87 -10.88
CA LEU A 233 3.08 -14.60 -9.53
C LEU A 233 1.55 -14.55 -9.43
N ILE A 234 0.84 -14.47 -10.54
CA ILE A 234 -0.64 -14.44 -10.53
C ILE A 234 -1.23 -15.71 -9.88
N PRO A 235 -0.74 -16.94 -10.15
CA PRO A 235 -1.19 -18.13 -9.44
C PRO A 235 -0.97 -18.05 -7.93
N ALA A 236 0.11 -17.44 -7.47
CA ALA A 236 0.35 -17.24 -6.04
C ALA A 236 -0.73 -16.34 -5.40
N ALA A 237 -1.15 -15.26 -6.07
CA ALA A 237 -2.23 -14.39 -5.59
C ALA A 237 -3.58 -15.12 -5.55
N ILE A 238 -3.88 -15.95 -6.56
CA ILE A 238 -5.10 -16.78 -6.60
C ILE A 238 -5.08 -17.77 -5.43
N HIS A 239 -4.01 -18.51 -5.23
CA HIS A 239 -3.91 -19.48 -4.14
C HIS A 239 -3.94 -18.83 -2.76
N ASN A 240 -3.35 -17.65 -2.59
CA ASN A 240 -3.44 -16.89 -1.33
C ASN A 240 -4.90 -16.53 -1.03
N THR A 241 -5.61 -15.99 -2.01
CA THR A 241 -7.03 -15.63 -1.87
C THR A 241 -7.91 -16.84 -1.60
N LEU A 242 -7.72 -17.94 -2.34
CA LEU A 242 -8.41 -19.21 -2.10
C LEU A 242 -8.18 -19.71 -0.68
N GLY A 243 -6.94 -19.68 -0.21
CA GLY A 243 -6.60 -20.08 1.15
C GLY A 243 -7.36 -19.30 2.21
N HIS A 244 -7.49 -17.99 2.03
CA HIS A 244 -8.29 -17.15 2.93
C HIS A 244 -9.77 -17.53 2.93
N PHE A 245 -10.40 -17.71 1.76
CA PHE A 245 -11.82 -18.08 1.68
C PHE A 245 -12.10 -19.47 2.26
N LEU A 246 -11.25 -20.44 1.98
CA LEU A 246 -11.41 -21.80 2.51
C LEU A 246 -11.24 -21.83 4.04
N ASN A 247 -10.32 -21.04 4.57
CA ASN A 247 -10.16 -20.89 6.03
C ASN A 247 -11.39 -20.24 6.67
N LEU A 248 -11.95 -19.20 6.06
CA LEU A 248 -13.19 -18.55 6.52
C LEU A 248 -14.38 -19.51 6.46
N GLY A 249 -14.43 -20.39 5.46
CA GLY A 249 -15.45 -21.44 5.32
C GLY A 249 -15.25 -22.66 6.22
N GLY A 250 -14.23 -22.63 7.10
CA GLY A 250 -13.95 -23.70 8.07
C GLY A 250 -13.09 -24.85 7.52
N ASN A 251 -12.69 -24.82 6.25
CA ASN A 251 -11.82 -25.85 5.65
C ASN A 251 -10.33 -25.48 5.83
N LEU A 252 -9.88 -25.44 7.08
CA LEU A 252 -8.57 -24.97 7.47
C LEU A 252 -7.40 -25.76 6.85
N GLN A 253 -7.56 -27.07 6.68
CA GLN A 253 -6.50 -27.91 6.12
C GLN A 253 -6.23 -27.58 4.65
N VAL A 254 -7.29 -27.52 3.84
CA VAL A 254 -7.19 -27.20 2.42
C VAL A 254 -6.76 -25.74 2.22
N GLY A 255 -7.33 -24.81 3.01
CA GLY A 255 -6.95 -23.41 2.97
C GLY A 255 -5.48 -23.17 3.29
N SER A 256 -4.95 -23.84 4.33
CA SER A 256 -3.52 -23.79 4.67
C SER A 256 -2.63 -24.38 3.58
N GLY A 257 -3.09 -25.43 2.89
CA GLY A 257 -2.40 -26.02 1.75
C GLY A 257 -2.26 -25.02 0.59
N HIS A 258 -3.33 -24.28 0.25
CA HIS A 258 -3.29 -23.23 -0.76
C HIS A 258 -2.35 -22.08 -0.37
N MET A 259 -2.38 -21.64 0.88
CA MET A 259 -1.46 -20.60 1.36
C MET A 259 0.01 -21.06 1.31
N GLY A 260 0.27 -22.33 1.61
CA GLY A 260 1.61 -22.93 1.47
C GLY A 260 2.09 -22.95 0.01
N LEU A 261 1.20 -23.31 -0.92
CA LEU A 261 1.51 -23.29 -2.35
C LEU A 261 1.76 -21.86 -2.87
N ALA A 262 0.99 -20.88 -2.41
CA ALA A 262 1.21 -19.47 -2.75
C ALA A 262 2.63 -19.03 -2.36
N ARG A 263 3.06 -19.34 -1.14
CA ARG A 263 4.42 -19.01 -0.66
C ARG A 263 5.52 -19.70 -1.45
N LYS A 264 5.30 -20.96 -1.84
CA LYS A 264 6.25 -21.71 -2.67
C LYS A 264 6.43 -21.07 -4.03
N LEU A 265 5.35 -20.71 -4.72
CA LEU A 265 5.38 -20.04 -6.02
C LEU A 265 6.06 -18.66 -5.94
N GLU A 266 5.80 -17.92 -4.87
CA GLU A 266 6.47 -16.65 -4.60
C GLU A 266 7.99 -16.83 -4.41
N GLN A 267 8.41 -17.82 -3.64
CA GLN A 267 9.82 -18.11 -3.41
C GLN A 267 10.53 -18.54 -4.71
N GLU A 268 9.92 -19.41 -5.50
CA GLU A 268 10.44 -19.82 -6.81
C GLU A 268 10.66 -18.62 -7.75
N TYR A 269 9.75 -17.66 -7.74
CA TYR A 269 9.89 -16.42 -8.52
C TYR A 269 11.07 -15.59 -8.00
N ILE A 270 11.18 -15.39 -6.69
CA ILE A 270 12.27 -14.61 -6.06
C ILE A 270 13.62 -15.25 -6.41
N ASP A 271 13.75 -16.55 -6.27
CA ASP A 271 15.00 -17.27 -6.53
C ASP A 271 15.39 -17.16 -8.02
N THR A 272 14.42 -17.31 -8.91
CA THR A 272 14.63 -17.18 -10.37
C THR A 272 14.97 -15.74 -10.78
N SER A 273 14.37 -14.75 -10.14
CA SER A 273 14.58 -13.34 -10.46
C SER A 273 15.92 -12.83 -9.93
N ARG A 274 16.28 -13.21 -8.71
CA ARG A 274 17.58 -12.87 -8.09
C ARG A 274 18.76 -13.47 -8.82
N ALA A 275 18.61 -14.65 -9.43
CA ALA A 275 19.64 -15.27 -10.25
C ALA A 275 19.97 -14.47 -11.53
N LYS A 276 19.12 -13.55 -11.94
CA LYS A 276 19.29 -12.75 -13.16
C LYS A 276 19.83 -11.34 -12.93
N GLU A 277 19.75 -10.82 -11.71
CA GLU A 277 20.29 -9.51 -11.38
C GLU A 277 21.66 -9.65 -10.71
N PRO A 278 22.72 -8.96 -11.20
CA PRO A 278 23.92 -8.77 -10.40
C PRO A 278 23.48 -8.03 -9.14
N MET A 279 23.75 -8.63 -7.95
CA MET A 279 23.34 -8.07 -6.67
C MET A 279 23.75 -6.58 -6.60
N PRO A 280 22.81 -5.64 -6.56
CA PRO A 280 23.13 -4.30 -6.10
C PRO A 280 23.60 -4.45 -4.65
N HIS A 281 24.68 -3.75 -4.28
CA HIS A 281 25.11 -3.69 -2.90
C HIS A 281 23.90 -3.33 -2.04
N MET A 282 23.39 -4.29 -1.27
CA MET A 282 22.36 -4.01 -0.28
C MET A 282 22.97 -3.01 0.71
N VAL A 283 22.50 -1.78 0.67
CA VAL A 283 22.64 -0.92 1.83
C VAL A 283 21.77 -1.58 2.90
N PRO A 284 22.36 -2.03 4.02
CA PRO A 284 21.58 -2.71 5.06
C PRO A 284 20.46 -1.78 5.50
N ASN A 285 19.22 -2.29 5.50
CA ASN A 285 18.11 -1.57 6.11
C ASN A 285 18.53 -1.26 7.56
N PRO A 286 18.61 0.00 8.00
CA PRO A 286 19.07 0.35 9.35
C PRO A 286 18.26 -0.35 10.45
N MET A 287 17.03 -0.77 10.19
CA MET A 287 16.26 -1.60 11.13
C MET A 287 16.78 -3.04 11.27
N GLN A 288 17.44 -3.63 10.27
CA GLN A 288 18.03 -4.96 10.41
C GLN A 288 19.41 -4.94 11.11
N ALA A 289 20.11 -3.84 11.11
CA ALA A 289 21.38 -3.71 11.83
C ALA A 289 21.20 -3.76 13.37
N PHE A 290 20.02 -3.44 13.89
CA PHE A 290 19.75 -3.49 15.33
C PHE A 290 19.47 -4.91 15.87
N VAL A 291 19.12 -5.87 15.03
CA VAL A 291 18.79 -7.24 15.48
C VAL A 291 20.01 -8.15 15.52
N THR A 292 21.04 -7.88 14.72
CA THR A 292 22.23 -8.74 14.62
C THR A 292 23.34 -8.42 15.62
N THR A 293 23.33 -7.26 16.28
CA THR A 293 24.36 -6.90 17.26
C THR A 293 24.07 -7.37 18.70
N ARG A 294 22.93 -8.02 18.95
CA ARG A 294 22.61 -8.53 20.30
C ARG A 294 23.00 -9.99 20.57
N ASN A 295 23.59 -10.68 19.60
CA ASN A 295 24.11 -12.04 19.74
C ASN A 295 25.64 -12.16 19.53
N GLY A 296 26.36 -11.10 19.81
CA GLY A 296 27.81 -11.08 19.82
C GLY A 296 28.38 -11.39 21.20
N SER A 297 28.76 -12.64 21.38
CA SER A 297 29.87 -13.07 22.20
C SER A 297 29.83 -12.74 23.69
N ILE A 298 29.31 -13.66 24.48
CA ILE A 298 29.84 -13.90 25.82
C ILE A 298 31.24 -14.50 25.64
N GLY A 299 32.24 -13.62 25.67
CA GLY A 299 33.65 -14.07 25.66
C GLY A 299 33.94 -14.85 26.91
N ASN A 300 34.52 -16.02 26.73
CA ASN A 300 35.15 -16.84 27.72
C ASN A 300 36.13 -16.02 28.58
N LEU A 301 35.77 -15.82 29.83
CA LEU A 301 36.69 -15.53 30.90
C LEU A 301 37.14 -16.89 31.48
N THR A 302 38.16 -17.49 30.90
CA THR A 302 38.96 -18.47 31.61
C THR A 302 40.25 -17.78 32.01
N GLY A 303 40.33 -17.48 33.29
CA GLY A 303 41.59 -17.20 33.93
C GLY A 303 42.48 -18.44 33.89
N ALA A 304 43.76 -18.22 33.77
CA ALA A 304 44.79 -19.16 34.19
C ALA A 304 45.82 -18.34 34.99
N ASP A 305 45.91 -18.74 36.23
CA ASP A 305 47.03 -18.45 37.12
C ASP A 305 48.33 -18.92 36.50
N ASP A 306 49.36 -18.10 36.61
CA ASP A 306 50.64 -18.33 37.28
C ASP A 306 51.51 -17.05 37.15
#